data_ed91c4f758d38c9dafa957e6adbe9717
#
_entry.id   ed91c4f758d38c9dafa957e6adbe9717
#
_cell.length_a   1.000
_cell.length_b   1.000
_cell.length_c   1.000
_cell.angle_alpha   90.00
_cell.angle_beta   90.00
_cell.angle_gamma   90.00
#
_symmetry.space_group_name_H-M   'P 1'
#
loop_
_entity.id
_entity.type
_entity.pdbx_description
1 polymer ?
#
loop_
_entity_poly.entity_id
_entity_poly.type
_entity_poly.pdbx_seq_one_letter_code
_entity_poly.pdbx_strand_id
1 'polypeptide(L)'
;GFLVGPYLKYDNAKDQKATTHWKGFFQAGFINDRGDLLADSFGRLPGRTRTFEYGEINGRTADGVQVAGQLYATSDPDFVRDFRPNLSERTGTPQLNLEVTKPWNGGLLSANLVAKADNYQEVAQKLPEVRFDLTETALGEHGLRQRGFAALAYLNAQPAAGIAPTNAWSTARLDLYYGLSYPLVAGDWLTFKPVIGARATDWSSALNGLGNQTKVMGQVGFDVEGLFTGSWALIAKKWSIDGMRHSLRPIVQYRYLPGAEQGAGVLPLADRAVSLSAFQELDLADRPDAASVTARQAARLGVRNTLATRDTANGTRDLLRFDVFTNWEQDAVTGTGNKSDVQAHLSLTPAPWVNIDSYQRLPNGGGPSHESLNSISFNSGDFWKASFGWYQLRQAEVANQLWLTGEIRLNSVYSGVITTNYDALTKQSIYQSIGLVQRIGNSWEVEYGFQKKVSAFGDSALGFHLRARLFKF
;
A
#
# COMPACT_ATOMS: atom_id res chain seq x y z
N GLY A 1 -23.95 -10.12 22.55
CA GLY A 1 -23.05 -9.42 23.47
C GLY A 1 -22.92 -7.94 23.16
N PHE A 2 -22.38 -7.18 24.11
CA PHE A 2 -22.02 -5.78 23.89
C PHE A 2 -20.51 -5.69 23.74
N LEU A 3 -20.05 -5.00 22.68
CA LEU A 3 -18.65 -4.65 22.51
C LEU A 3 -18.38 -3.39 23.33
N VAL A 4 -17.51 -3.50 24.33
CA VAL A 4 -17.18 -2.41 25.28
C VAL A 4 -15.67 -2.22 25.30
N GLY A 5 -15.23 -0.96 25.34
CA GLY A 5 -13.81 -0.65 25.49
C GLY A 5 -13.49 0.84 25.42
N PRO A 6 -12.29 1.24 25.85
CA PRO A 6 -11.85 2.63 25.84
C PRO A 6 -11.53 3.12 24.43
N TYR A 7 -11.71 4.43 24.23
CA TYR A 7 -11.19 5.18 23.10
C TYR A 7 -10.46 6.40 23.64
N LEU A 8 -9.20 6.53 23.31
CA LEU A 8 -8.35 7.66 23.67
C LEU A 8 -7.87 8.36 22.41
N LYS A 9 -7.88 9.67 22.39
CA LYS A 9 -7.36 10.47 21.29
C LYS A 9 -6.50 11.60 21.84
N TYR A 10 -5.38 11.85 21.21
CA TYR A 10 -4.49 12.96 21.49
C TYR A 10 -4.14 13.68 20.19
N ASP A 11 -4.20 15.01 20.19
CA ASP A 11 -3.82 15.84 19.05
C ASP A 11 -3.41 17.25 19.56
N ASN A 12 -2.10 17.53 19.58
CA ASN A 12 -1.57 18.85 19.86
C ASN A 12 -1.02 19.57 18.63
N ALA A 13 -1.27 19.04 17.42
CA ALA A 13 -0.76 19.63 16.18
C ALA A 13 -1.29 21.04 15.91
N LYS A 14 -2.36 21.46 16.59
CA LYS A 14 -2.97 22.79 16.48
C LYS A 14 -2.41 23.80 17.48
N ASP A 15 -1.63 23.37 18.45
CA ASP A 15 -1.00 24.26 19.40
C ASP A 15 0.21 24.95 18.75
N GLN A 16 0.05 26.21 18.37
CA GLN A 16 1.11 27.01 17.73
C GLN A 16 2.31 27.27 18.67
N LYS A 17 2.20 27.02 19.96
CA LYS A 17 3.28 27.16 20.95
C LYS A 17 4.04 25.85 21.17
N ALA A 18 3.49 24.73 20.70
CA ALA A 18 4.14 23.44 20.86
C ALA A 18 5.37 23.33 19.94
N THR A 19 6.51 23.03 20.51
CA THR A 19 7.74 22.71 19.76
C THR A 19 7.73 21.28 19.22
N THR A 20 6.81 20.46 19.69
CA THR A 20 6.62 19.07 19.29
C THR A 20 5.17 18.86 18.88
N HIS A 21 4.96 18.13 17.79
CA HIS A 21 3.63 17.86 17.25
C HIS A 21 3.34 16.38 17.31
N TRP A 22 2.30 16.00 18.06
CA TRP A 22 1.88 14.63 18.25
C TRP A 22 0.40 14.47 17.96
N LYS A 23 0.06 13.44 17.25
CA LYS A 23 -1.31 13.04 16.95
C LYS A 23 -1.41 11.54 17.07
N GLY A 24 -2.44 11.06 17.72
CA GLY A 24 -2.67 9.64 17.84
C GLY A 24 -4.03 9.31 18.44
N PHE A 25 -4.37 8.06 18.35
CA PHE A 25 -5.49 7.48 19.05
C PHE A 25 -5.18 6.05 19.43
N PHE A 26 -5.86 5.57 20.43
CA PHE A 26 -5.88 4.17 20.83
C PHE A 26 -7.32 3.76 21.14
N GLN A 27 -7.73 2.62 20.64
CA GLN A 27 -9.00 2.00 21.00
C GLN A 27 -8.76 0.51 21.27
N ALA A 28 -9.45 0.03 22.25
CA ALA A 28 -9.49 -1.38 22.57
C ALA A 28 -10.94 -1.78 22.81
N GLY A 29 -11.22 -3.06 22.81
CA GLY A 29 -12.54 -3.55 23.17
C GLY A 29 -12.56 -5.04 23.38
N PHE A 30 -13.53 -5.47 24.15
CA PHE A 30 -13.84 -6.87 24.33
C PHE A 30 -15.34 -7.11 24.20
N ILE A 31 -15.69 -8.31 23.80
CA ILE A 31 -17.07 -8.79 23.75
C ILE A 31 -17.11 -10.22 24.27
N ASN A 32 -18.15 -10.53 25.05
CA ASN A 32 -18.56 -11.90 25.29
C ASN A 32 -19.61 -12.24 24.24
N ASP A 33 -19.18 -12.94 23.18
CA ASP A 33 -20.02 -13.29 22.06
C ASP A 33 -20.99 -14.42 22.47
N ARG A 34 -22.26 -14.07 22.50
CA ARG A 34 -23.36 -15.00 22.86
C ARG A 34 -24.12 -15.50 21.63
N GLY A 35 -23.74 -15.06 20.46
CA GLY A 35 -24.29 -15.53 19.18
C GLY A 35 -23.79 -16.92 18.80
N ASP A 36 -24.24 -17.39 17.66
CA ASP A 36 -23.72 -18.60 17.05
C ASP A 36 -22.27 -18.30 16.60
N LEU A 37 -21.32 -19.07 17.11
CA LEU A 37 -19.93 -18.95 16.74
C LEU A 37 -19.75 -19.63 15.38
N LEU A 38 -19.40 -18.81 14.37
CA LEU A 38 -19.00 -19.29 13.05
C LEU A 38 -17.51 -19.62 13.06
N ALA A 39 -17.13 -20.64 12.29
CA ALA A 39 -15.72 -20.94 12.07
C ALA A 39 -15.01 -19.74 11.45
N ASP A 40 -13.78 -19.47 11.90
CA ASP A 40 -12.93 -18.41 11.36
C ASP A 40 -12.43 -18.77 9.95
N SER A 41 -11.74 -17.84 9.30
CA SER A 41 -11.16 -18.04 7.95
C SER A 41 -10.15 -19.19 7.86
N PHE A 42 -9.71 -19.73 9.01
CA PHE A 42 -8.86 -20.93 9.09
C PHE A 42 -9.63 -22.18 9.50
N GLY A 43 -10.97 -22.14 9.57
CA GLY A 43 -11.83 -23.26 9.96
C GLY A 43 -11.87 -23.55 11.46
N ARG A 44 -11.42 -22.64 12.33
CA ARG A 44 -11.39 -22.76 13.78
C ARG A 44 -12.56 -22.01 14.42
N LEU A 45 -13.14 -22.56 15.46
CA LEU A 45 -14.14 -21.84 16.24
C LEU A 45 -13.45 -20.82 17.16
N PRO A 46 -13.75 -19.52 17.04
CA PRO A 46 -13.22 -18.52 17.95
C PRO A 46 -13.73 -18.72 19.37
N GLY A 47 -12.99 -18.24 20.36
CA GLY A 47 -13.45 -18.20 21.74
C GLY A 47 -14.64 -17.25 21.91
N ARG A 48 -15.47 -17.47 22.95
CA ARG A 48 -16.59 -16.54 23.23
C ARG A 48 -16.12 -15.15 23.70
N THR A 49 -15.01 -15.08 24.41
CA THR A 49 -14.38 -13.79 24.75
C THR A 49 -13.48 -13.37 23.61
N ARG A 50 -13.88 -12.32 22.92
CA ARG A 50 -13.15 -11.80 21.77
C ARG A 50 -12.68 -10.37 22.05
N THR A 51 -11.48 -10.04 21.62
CA THR A 51 -10.82 -8.75 21.90
C THR A 51 -10.18 -8.14 20.66
N PHE A 52 -10.07 -6.82 20.67
CA PHE A 52 -9.24 -6.11 19.72
C PHE A 52 -8.53 -4.93 20.39
N GLU A 53 -7.39 -4.58 19.82
CA GLU A 53 -6.63 -3.39 20.11
C GLU A 53 -6.20 -2.74 18.80
N TYR A 54 -6.43 -1.43 18.68
CA TYR A 54 -6.02 -0.67 17.52
C TYR A 54 -5.58 0.72 17.95
N GLY A 55 -4.40 1.12 17.52
CA GLY A 55 -3.87 2.43 17.84
C GLY A 55 -2.91 2.92 16.76
N GLU A 56 -2.87 4.22 16.60
CA GLU A 56 -1.94 4.93 15.74
C GLU A 56 -1.33 6.09 16.48
N ILE A 57 -0.05 6.33 16.27
CA ILE A 57 0.66 7.49 16.74
C ILE A 57 1.52 8.05 15.62
N ASN A 58 1.46 9.37 15.44
CA ASN A 58 2.34 10.10 14.56
C ASN A 58 2.82 11.34 15.31
N GLY A 59 4.11 11.59 15.24
CA GLY A 59 4.67 12.75 15.93
C GLY A 59 5.95 13.24 15.29
N ARG A 60 6.27 14.48 15.63
CA ARG A 60 7.53 15.11 15.26
C ARG A 60 8.07 15.90 16.45
N THR A 61 9.33 15.67 16.78
CA THR A 61 10.06 16.43 17.80
C THR A 61 10.63 17.73 17.24
N ALA A 62 11.05 18.64 18.13
CA ALA A 62 11.63 19.94 17.75
C ALA A 62 12.92 19.79 16.91
N ASP A 63 13.71 18.76 17.15
CA ASP A 63 14.95 18.45 16.41
C ASP A 63 14.71 17.64 15.14
N GLY A 64 13.43 17.48 14.73
CA GLY A 64 13.02 16.90 13.46
C GLY A 64 12.89 15.38 13.44
N VAL A 65 13.04 14.68 14.57
CA VAL A 65 12.74 13.25 14.65
C VAL A 65 11.25 13.05 14.43
N GLN A 66 10.92 12.14 13.52
CA GLN A 66 9.54 11.70 13.26
C GLN A 66 9.34 10.32 13.86
N VAL A 67 8.19 10.11 14.44
CA VAL A 67 7.76 8.82 14.98
C VAL A 67 6.41 8.47 14.38
N ALA A 68 6.31 7.29 13.79
CA ALA A 68 5.05 6.71 13.31
C ALA A 68 4.88 5.34 13.94
N GLY A 69 3.72 5.08 14.53
CA GLY A 69 3.42 3.80 15.13
C GLY A 69 2.01 3.35 14.85
N GLN A 70 1.84 2.05 14.67
CA GLN A 70 0.54 1.38 14.55
C GLN A 70 0.56 0.09 15.34
N LEU A 71 -0.41 -0.08 16.21
CA LEU A 71 -0.71 -1.33 16.87
C LEU A 71 -2.05 -1.84 16.31
N TYR A 72 -2.05 -3.07 15.83
CA TYR A 72 -3.27 -3.78 15.49
C TYR A 72 -3.17 -5.21 16.01
N ALA A 73 -4.06 -5.57 16.92
CA ALA A 73 -4.15 -6.89 17.52
C ALA A 73 -5.61 -7.32 17.65
N THR A 74 -5.88 -8.59 17.42
CA THR A 74 -7.20 -9.19 17.59
C THR A 74 -7.07 -10.58 18.17
N SER A 75 -8.11 -11.03 18.87
CA SER A 75 -8.17 -12.40 19.43
C SER A 75 -8.28 -13.49 18.36
N ASP A 76 -8.83 -13.13 17.19
CA ASP A 76 -9.08 -14.02 16.08
C ASP A 76 -9.14 -13.22 14.75
N PRO A 77 -8.97 -13.87 13.60
CA PRO A 77 -8.86 -13.20 12.30
C PRO A 77 -10.15 -12.50 11.86
N ASP A 78 -11.29 -12.96 12.37
CA ASP A 78 -12.59 -12.48 11.92
C ASP A 78 -13.20 -11.42 12.84
N PHE A 79 -12.55 -11.09 13.97
CA PHE A 79 -13.06 -10.12 14.93
C PHE A 79 -13.46 -8.79 14.27
N VAL A 80 -12.58 -8.21 13.46
CA VAL A 80 -12.83 -6.90 12.83
C VAL A 80 -13.94 -7.00 11.80
N ARG A 81 -13.98 -8.06 11.00
CA ARG A 81 -15.08 -8.32 10.08
C ARG A 81 -16.42 -8.40 10.80
N ASP A 82 -16.48 -9.08 11.96
CA ASP A 82 -17.72 -9.35 12.65
C ASP A 82 -18.22 -8.15 13.45
N PHE A 83 -17.34 -7.40 14.08
CA PHE A 83 -17.71 -6.33 15.01
C PHE A 83 -17.30 -4.93 14.58
N ARG A 84 -16.33 -4.81 13.65
CA ARG A 84 -15.77 -3.53 13.20
C ARG A 84 -15.53 -3.49 11.69
N PRO A 85 -16.53 -3.78 10.85
CA PRO A 85 -16.34 -3.92 9.39
C PRO A 85 -15.72 -2.70 8.73
N ASN A 86 -15.96 -1.49 9.26
CA ASN A 86 -15.35 -0.26 8.71
C ASN A 86 -13.84 -0.15 8.98
N LEU A 87 -13.29 -0.95 9.88
CA LEU A 87 -11.85 -1.05 10.12
C LEU A 87 -11.22 -2.14 9.26
N SER A 88 -11.99 -3.16 8.85
CA SER A 88 -11.45 -4.31 8.08
C SER A 88 -10.83 -3.89 6.75
N GLU A 89 -11.29 -2.79 6.15
CA GLU A 89 -10.72 -2.24 4.92
C GLU A 89 -9.41 -1.48 5.14
N ARG A 90 -9.11 -1.09 6.38
CA ARG A 90 -7.95 -0.25 6.74
C ARG A 90 -6.87 -1.00 7.51
N THR A 91 -7.25 -2.10 8.15
CA THR A 91 -6.34 -2.88 8.97
C THR A 91 -5.72 -4.00 8.14
N GLY A 92 -4.40 -3.95 8.04
CA GLY A 92 -3.63 -5.05 7.43
C GLY A 92 -3.48 -6.24 8.37
N THR A 93 -2.39 -6.97 8.24
CA THR A 93 -2.02 -8.06 9.15
C THR A 93 -1.85 -7.54 10.58
N PRO A 94 -2.42 -8.20 11.60
CA PRO A 94 -2.23 -7.85 13.00
C PRO A 94 -0.75 -7.85 13.40
N GLN A 95 -0.26 -6.67 13.77
CA GLN A 95 1.14 -6.47 14.14
C GLN A 95 1.34 -5.13 14.86
N LEU A 96 2.45 -5.00 15.56
CA LEU A 96 2.98 -3.73 16.01
C LEU A 96 4.00 -3.24 14.99
N ASN A 97 3.79 -2.07 14.45
CA ASN A 97 4.76 -1.33 13.64
C ASN A 97 5.15 -0.06 14.39
N LEU A 98 6.45 0.17 14.54
CA LEU A 98 6.98 1.41 15.08
C LEU A 98 8.15 1.85 14.22
N GLU A 99 8.06 3.03 13.65
CA GLU A 99 9.10 3.64 12.84
C GLU A 99 9.53 4.95 13.47
N VAL A 100 10.83 5.13 13.62
CA VAL A 100 11.47 6.36 14.07
C VAL A 100 12.43 6.81 12.98
N THR A 101 12.27 8.02 12.48
CA THR A 101 13.10 8.56 11.41
C THR A 101 13.69 9.91 11.80
N LYS A 102 14.94 10.11 11.43
CA LYS A 102 15.64 11.38 11.60
C LYS A 102 16.29 11.80 10.28
N PRO A 103 15.82 12.89 9.65
CA PRO A 103 16.53 13.46 8.52
C PRO A 103 17.92 13.96 8.92
N TRP A 104 18.88 13.70 8.05
CA TRP A 104 20.25 14.16 8.18
C TRP A 104 20.66 14.90 6.89
N ASN A 105 21.75 15.63 6.92
CA ASN A 105 22.22 16.32 5.73
C ASN A 105 22.55 15.34 4.59
N GLY A 106 21.69 15.29 3.56
CA GLY A 106 21.80 14.37 2.44
C GLY A 106 21.37 12.92 2.73
N GLY A 107 20.73 12.63 3.86
CA GLY A 107 20.32 11.29 4.20
C GLY A 107 19.18 11.19 5.22
N LEU A 108 18.82 9.96 5.52
CA LEU A 108 17.76 9.61 6.48
C LEU A 108 18.24 8.45 7.35
N LEU A 109 18.23 8.63 8.67
CA LEU A 109 18.40 7.53 9.61
C LEU A 109 17.01 7.05 10.04
N SER A 110 16.76 5.76 9.95
CA SER A 110 15.50 5.14 10.38
C SER A 110 15.75 3.94 11.30
N ALA A 111 14.83 3.73 12.22
CA ALA A 111 14.74 2.51 13.02
C ALA A 111 13.30 1.99 12.89
N ASN A 112 13.14 0.76 12.49
CA ASN A 112 11.85 0.13 12.29
C ASN A 112 11.73 -1.13 13.14
N LEU A 113 10.62 -1.24 13.88
CA LEU A 113 10.25 -2.41 14.66
C LEU A 113 8.94 -2.97 14.09
N VAL A 114 8.97 -4.21 13.65
CA VAL A 114 7.78 -4.97 13.24
C VAL A 114 7.70 -6.19 14.14
N ALA A 115 6.69 -6.25 14.99
CA ALA A 115 6.49 -7.36 15.93
C ALA A 115 5.09 -7.98 15.73
N LYS A 116 5.02 -9.29 15.89
CA LYS A 116 3.79 -10.07 15.85
C LYS A 116 2.90 -9.66 17.04
N ALA A 117 1.63 -9.37 16.79
CA ALA A 117 0.67 -8.95 17.81
C ALA A 117 -0.42 -10.00 18.09
N ASP A 118 -0.43 -11.12 17.37
CA ASP A 118 -1.38 -12.22 17.53
C ASP A 118 -0.69 -13.59 17.48
N ASN A 119 -1.46 -14.67 17.63
CA ASN A 119 -0.95 -16.04 17.58
C ASN A 119 -1.45 -16.85 16.38
N TYR A 120 -2.34 -16.32 15.55
CA TYR A 120 -3.00 -17.08 14.49
C TYR A 120 -2.41 -16.84 13.10
N GLN A 121 -1.50 -15.88 12.95
CA GLN A 121 -0.81 -15.60 11.69
C GLN A 121 0.71 -15.72 11.83
N GLU A 122 1.36 -16.00 10.71
CA GLU A 122 2.80 -15.90 10.59
C GLU A 122 3.18 -14.47 10.18
N VAL A 123 4.09 -13.87 10.91
CA VAL A 123 4.63 -12.54 10.61
C VAL A 123 6.15 -12.62 10.62
N ALA A 124 6.78 -12.21 9.52
CA ALA A 124 8.21 -11.96 9.50
C ALA A 124 8.50 -10.67 10.27
N GLN A 125 9.10 -10.82 11.45
CA GLN A 125 9.36 -9.74 12.37
C GLN A 125 10.70 -9.07 12.08
N LYS A 126 10.80 -7.77 12.34
CA LYS A 126 12.04 -6.98 12.36
C LYS A 126 12.25 -6.43 13.77
N LEU A 127 13.28 -6.89 14.49
CA LEU A 127 13.41 -6.71 15.94
C LEU A 127 14.79 -6.17 16.37
N PRO A 128 15.18 -4.92 16.08
CA PRO A 128 14.70 -3.97 15.07
C PRO A 128 15.48 -4.07 13.74
N GLU A 129 15.08 -3.24 12.76
CA GLU A 129 15.92 -2.86 11.63
C GLU A 129 16.38 -1.41 11.82
N VAL A 130 17.67 -1.14 11.77
CA VAL A 130 18.24 0.21 11.73
C VAL A 130 18.83 0.43 10.35
N ARG A 131 18.46 1.52 9.71
CA ARG A 131 18.83 1.82 8.33
C ARG A 131 19.24 3.28 8.18
N PHE A 132 20.33 3.49 7.49
CA PHE A 132 20.77 4.79 7.00
C PHE A 132 20.64 4.82 5.48
N ASP A 133 19.87 5.76 4.95
CA ASP A 133 19.71 6.00 3.52
C ASP A 133 20.45 7.28 3.15
N LEU A 134 21.35 7.18 2.20
CA LEU A 134 21.95 8.30 1.48
C LEU A 134 21.06 8.60 0.27
N THR A 135 20.37 9.74 0.29
CA THR A 135 19.52 10.17 -0.83
C THR A 135 20.37 10.52 -2.05
N GLU A 136 19.76 10.58 -3.23
CA GLU A 136 20.50 10.95 -4.44
C GLU A 136 21.05 12.38 -4.31
N THR A 137 22.35 12.51 -4.10
CA THR A 137 23.07 13.77 -3.90
C THR A 137 24.20 13.93 -4.91
N ALA A 138 24.55 15.17 -5.21
CA ALA A 138 25.71 15.44 -6.07
C ALA A 138 27.01 14.99 -5.39
N LEU A 139 27.86 14.34 -6.17
CA LEU A 139 29.23 13.97 -5.79
C LEU A 139 30.22 14.88 -6.55
N GLY A 140 30.69 15.92 -5.88
CA GLY A 140 31.51 16.96 -6.50
C GLY A 140 30.71 17.90 -7.41
N GLU A 141 31.43 18.64 -8.27
CA GLU A 141 30.88 19.74 -9.09
C GLU A 141 30.47 19.31 -10.51
N HIS A 142 30.76 18.06 -10.91
CA HIS A 142 30.67 17.63 -12.31
C HIS A 142 29.35 16.90 -12.66
N GLY A 143 28.32 17.05 -11.83
CA GLY A 143 26.98 16.45 -12.10
C GLY A 143 26.87 14.94 -11.80
N LEU A 144 27.95 14.30 -11.35
CA LEU A 144 27.89 12.91 -10.85
C LEU A 144 27.02 12.88 -9.59
N ARG A 145 26.15 11.88 -9.48
CA ARG A 145 25.26 11.68 -8.34
C ARG A 145 25.54 10.35 -7.67
N GLN A 146 25.37 10.32 -6.37
CA GLN A 146 25.50 9.14 -5.54
C GLN A 146 24.23 8.87 -4.77
N ARG A 147 23.93 7.60 -4.53
CA ARG A 147 22.88 7.13 -3.60
C ARG A 147 23.32 5.83 -2.96
N GLY A 148 22.84 5.56 -1.77
CA GLY A 148 23.18 4.31 -1.10
C GLY A 148 22.36 4.06 0.13
N PHE A 149 22.54 2.91 0.74
CA PHE A 149 22.03 2.63 2.08
C PHE A 149 22.90 1.61 2.81
N ALA A 150 22.79 1.61 4.13
CA ALA A 150 23.30 0.59 5.02
C ALA A 150 22.22 0.22 6.02
N ALA A 151 21.88 -1.05 6.14
CA ALA A 151 20.85 -1.54 7.05
C ALA A 151 21.35 -2.74 7.85
N LEU A 152 21.04 -2.75 9.14
CA LEU A 152 21.26 -3.86 10.05
C LEU A 152 19.93 -4.26 10.68
N ALA A 153 19.56 -5.53 10.59
CA ALA A 153 18.29 -6.03 11.10
C ALA A 153 18.47 -7.35 11.85
N TYR A 154 17.72 -7.52 12.93
CA TYR A 154 17.45 -8.86 13.47
C TYR A 154 16.05 -9.28 12.98
N LEU A 155 16.01 -10.38 12.24
CA LEU A 155 14.82 -10.89 11.57
C LEU A 155 14.40 -12.21 12.24
N ASN A 156 13.10 -12.37 12.45
CA ASN A 156 12.54 -13.56 13.06
C ASN A 156 11.16 -13.88 12.45
N ALA A 157 10.92 -15.11 12.11
CA ALA A 157 9.58 -15.58 11.75
C ALA A 157 9.19 -16.74 12.66
N GLN A 158 8.00 -16.63 13.22
CA GLN A 158 7.38 -17.68 14.03
C GLN A 158 6.08 -18.11 13.36
N PRO A 159 5.84 -19.43 13.23
CA PRO A 159 4.62 -19.94 12.67
C PRO A 159 3.39 -19.52 13.51
N ALA A 160 2.21 -19.62 12.92
CA ALA A 160 0.96 -19.50 13.65
C ALA A 160 0.80 -20.60 14.69
N ALA A 161 0.06 -20.35 15.78
CA ALA A 161 -0.21 -21.34 16.79
C ALA A 161 -0.90 -22.57 16.20
N GLY A 162 -0.44 -23.76 16.57
CA GLY A 162 -0.96 -25.02 16.06
C GLY A 162 -0.34 -25.49 14.73
N ILE A 163 0.57 -24.71 14.14
CA ILE A 163 1.41 -25.11 13.00
C ILE A 163 2.77 -25.59 13.54
N ALA A 164 3.27 -26.67 12.96
CA ALA A 164 4.56 -27.21 13.39
C ALA A 164 5.68 -26.16 13.29
N PRO A 165 6.60 -26.05 14.27
CA PRO A 165 7.64 -25.03 14.31
C PRO A 165 8.76 -25.24 13.26
N THR A 166 8.57 -26.16 12.31
CA THR A 166 9.53 -26.49 11.24
C THR A 166 9.88 -25.31 10.35
N ASN A 167 9.05 -24.28 10.32
CA ASN A 167 9.23 -23.07 9.51
C ASN A 167 9.74 -21.86 10.32
N ALA A 168 10.00 -22.04 11.62
CA ALA A 168 10.58 -20.97 12.43
C ALA A 168 12.04 -20.73 12.03
N TRP A 169 12.41 -19.47 11.86
CA TRP A 169 13.77 -19.06 11.58
C TRP A 169 14.11 -17.71 12.24
N SER A 170 15.38 -17.49 12.48
CA SER A 170 15.90 -16.20 12.93
C SER A 170 17.27 -15.95 12.32
N THR A 171 17.57 -14.71 12.00
CA THR A 171 18.85 -14.31 11.40
C THR A 171 19.14 -12.84 11.67
N ALA A 172 20.43 -12.49 11.85
CA ALA A 172 20.86 -11.12 11.69
C ALA A 172 21.19 -10.87 10.21
N ARG A 173 20.78 -9.71 9.67
CA ARG A 173 21.03 -9.32 8.28
C ARG A 173 21.75 -7.98 8.23
N LEU A 174 22.87 -7.93 7.50
CA LEU A 174 23.52 -6.70 7.05
C LEU A 174 23.22 -6.53 5.57
N ASP A 175 22.75 -5.35 5.16
CA ASP A 175 22.38 -5.05 3.78
C ASP A 175 22.93 -3.69 3.36
N LEU A 176 23.79 -3.68 2.37
CA LEU A 176 24.53 -2.51 1.92
C LEU A 176 24.30 -2.31 0.42
N TYR A 177 24.03 -1.08 0.03
CA TYR A 177 23.99 -0.68 -1.38
C TYR A 177 24.72 0.63 -1.59
N TYR A 178 25.45 0.74 -2.69
CA TYR A 178 25.99 1.99 -3.18
C TYR A 178 25.92 2.06 -4.70
N GLY A 179 25.49 3.22 -5.22
CA GLY A 179 25.35 3.44 -6.66
C GLY A 179 25.67 4.86 -7.07
N LEU A 180 26.07 4.98 -8.33
CA LEU A 180 26.39 6.23 -9.01
C LEU A 180 25.49 6.40 -10.23
N SER A 181 25.15 7.65 -10.54
CA SER A 181 24.41 8.01 -11.76
C SER A 181 24.89 9.35 -12.29
N TYR A 182 24.76 9.53 -13.61
CA TYR A 182 25.19 10.76 -14.28
C TYR A 182 24.11 11.26 -15.25
N PRO A 183 23.22 12.19 -14.85
CA PRO A 183 22.20 12.70 -15.74
C PRO A 183 22.77 13.63 -16.81
N LEU A 184 22.56 13.25 -18.06
CA LEU A 184 22.89 14.04 -19.26
C LEU A 184 21.58 14.59 -19.83
N VAL A 185 21.46 15.89 -19.95
CA VAL A 185 20.27 16.56 -20.49
C VAL A 185 20.57 17.11 -21.87
N ALA A 186 19.80 16.71 -22.87
CA ALA A 186 19.89 17.19 -24.23
C ALA A 186 18.69 18.08 -24.58
N GLY A 187 18.89 19.37 -24.67
CA GLY A 187 17.80 20.34 -24.76
C GLY A 187 16.91 20.31 -23.53
N ASP A 188 15.65 20.75 -23.68
CA ASP A 188 14.66 20.75 -22.58
C ASP A 188 13.76 19.52 -22.60
N TRP A 189 14.04 18.54 -23.47
CA TRP A 189 13.09 17.47 -23.76
C TRP A 189 13.63 16.06 -23.59
N LEU A 190 14.95 15.83 -23.48
CA LEU A 190 15.54 14.49 -23.37
C LEU A 190 16.54 14.44 -22.20
N THR A 191 16.36 13.46 -21.34
CA THR A 191 17.31 13.09 -20.30
C THR A 191 17.80 11.67 -20.51
N PHE A 192 19.12 11.47 -20.50
CA PHE A 192 19.77 10.16 -20.47
C PHE A 192 20.57 10.05 -19.17
N LYS A 193 20.30 9.01 -18.36
CA LYS A 193 20.95 8.81 -17.06
C LYS A 193 21.55 7.41 -16.98
N PRO A 194 22.85 7.22 -17.26
CA PRO A 194 23.56 5.99 -16.94
C PRO A 194 23.63 5.78 -15.43
N VAL A 195 23.56 4.51 -15.02
CA VAL A 195 23.61 4.09 -13.62
C VAL A 195 24.53 2.88 -13.44
N ILE A 196 25.27 2.85 -12.34
CA ILE A 196 26.08 1.73 -11.89
C ILE A 196 25.94 1.59 -10.37
N GLY A 197 25.92 0.38 -9.85
CA GLY A 197 25.83 0.15 -8.43
C GLY A 197 26.16 -1.29 -8.03
N ALA A 198 26.24 -1.51 -6.73
CA ALA A 198 26.39 -2.84 -6.15
C ALA A 198 25.65 -2.94 -4.82
N ARG A 199 25.13 -4.14 -4.54
CA ARG A 199 24.49 -4.49 -3.27
C ARG A 199 25.12 -5.74 -2.71
N ALA A 200 25.45 -5.70 -1.43
CA ALA A 200 25.92 -6.85 -0.67
C ALA A 200 24.99 -7.07 0.52
N THR A 201 24.49 -8.29 0.68
CA THR A 201 23.62 -8.67 1.79
C THR A 201 24.18 -9.92 2.43
N ASP A 202 24.32 -9.88 3.76
CA ASP A 202 24.84 -10.97 4.58
C ASP A 202 23.80 -11.41 5.61
N TRP A 203 23.55 -12.71 5.72
CA TRP A 203 22.67 -13.35 6.69
C TRP A 203 23.50 -14.25 7.61
N SER A 204 23.41 -14.05 8.92
CA SER A 204 24.13 -14.87 9.91
C SER A 204 23.71 -16.34 9.90
N SER A 205 22.51 -16.63 9.44
CA SER A 205 21.97 -17.98 9.25
C SER A 205 20.96 -18.01 8.12
N ALA A 206 20.95 -19.07 7.34
CA ALA A 206 19.99 -19.33 6.28
C ALA A 206 19.00 -20.42 6.68
N LEU A 207 18.05 -20.72 5.80
CA LEU A 207 17.03 -21.75 6.01
C LEU A 207 17.67 -23.16 6.03
N ASN A 208 16.94 -24.13 6.54
CA ASN A 208 17.32 -25.55 6.57
C ASN A 208 18.65 -25.84 7.32
N GLY A 209 18.96 -25.04 8.33
CA GLY A 209 20.15 -25.21 9.15
C GLY A 209 21.47 -24.81 8.46
N LEU A 210 21.39 -24.13 7.34
CA LEU A 210 22.55 -23.56 6.67
C LEU A 210 23.10 -22.39 7.51
N GLY A 211 24.41 -22.28 7.58
CA GLY A 211 25.09 -21.19 8.27
C GLY A 211 24.99 -19.85 7.56
N ASN A 212 25.99 -19.01 7.80
CA ASN A 212 26.12 -17.69 7.18
C ASN A 212 26.06 -17.79 5.64
N GLN A 213 25.34 -16.85 5.04
CA GLN A 213 25.20 -16.71 3.58
C GLN A 213 25.38 -15.25 3.17
N THR A 214 26.25 -15.02 2.20
CA THR A 214 26.49 -13.68 1.64
C THR A 214 26.07 -13.67 0.18
N LYS A 215 25.33 -12.64 -0.21
CA LYS A 215 24.89 -12.40 -1.58
C LYS A 215 25.40 -11.06 -2.07
N VAL A 216 26.10 -11.07 -3.21
CA VAL A 216 26.61 -9.85 -3.85
C VAL A 216 26.03 -9.73 -5.25
N MET A 217 25.49 -8.56 -5.56
CA MET A 217 24.90 -8.25 -6.86
C MET A 217 25.42 -6.92 -7.38
N GLY A 218 25.76 -6.88 -8.65
CA GLY A 218 26.05 -5.66 -9.39
C GLY A 218 24.81 -5.08 -10.07
N GLN A 219 24.94 -3.84 -10.51
CA GLN A 219 23.95 -3.15 -11.34
C GLN A 219 24.66 -2.26 -12.36
N VAL A 220 24.28 -2.40 -13.62
CA VAL A 220 24.68 -1.48 -14.70
C VAL A 220 23.46 -1.22 -15.57
N GLY A 221 23.26 0.01 -15.98
CA GLY A 221 22.12 0.34 -16.83
C GLY A 221 21.99 1.81 -17.16
N PHE A 222 20.82 2.16 -17.66
CA PHE A 222 20.48 3.56 -17.98
C PHE A 222 18.98 3.81 -17.93
N ASP A 223 18.62 5.08 -17.77
CA ASP A 223 17.27 5.60 -17.94
C ASP A 223 17.27 6.64 -19.06
N VAL A 224 16.28 6.58 -19.94
CA VAL A 224 15.99 7.60 -20.96
C VAL A 224 14.57 8.10 -20.73
N GLU A 225 14.42 9.40 -20.59
CA GLU A 225 13.11 10.04 -20.45
C GLU A 225 12.99 11.22 -21.41
N GLY A 226 11.94 11.22 -22.23
CA GLY A 226 11.55 12.36 -23.05
C GLY A 226 10.47 13.18 -22.35
N LEU A 227 10.40 14.47 -22.63
CA LEU A 227 9.33 15.36 -22.17
C LEU A 227 8.81 16.20 -23.34
N PHE A 228 7.59 15.94 -23.77
CA PHE A 228 6.90 16.72 -24.80
C PHE A 228 5.69 17.42 -24.17
N THR A 229 5.59 18.73 -24.37
CA THR A 229 4.50 19.52 -23.78
C THR A 229 3.80 20.35 -24.85
N GLY A 230 2.47 20.44 -24.77
CA GLY A 230 1.64 21.31 -25.58
C GLY A 230 0.58 22.01 -24.72
N SER A 231 0.17 23.20 -25.12
CA SER A 231 -0.86 23.95 -24.41
C SER A 231 -1.87 24.55 -25.38
N TRP A 232 -3.15 24.55 -24.99
CA TRP A 232 -4.26 25.08 -25.80
C TRP A 232 -5.18 25.94 -24.94
N ALA A 233 -5.72 27.00 -25.56
CA ALA A 233 -6.72 27.85 -24.92
C ALA A 233 -8.14 27.29 -25.15
N LEU A 234 -8.47 26.20 -24.46
CA LEU A 234 -9.82 25.62 -24.47
C LEU A 234 -10.56 26.04 -23.20
N ILE A 235 -11.76 26.60 -23.37
CA ILE A 235 -12.63 26.99 -22.24
C ILE A 235 -13.94 26.20 -22.33
N ALA A 236 -14.22 25.42 -21.26
CA ALA A 236 -15.45 24.68 -21.09
C ALA A 236 -15.96 24.81 -19.65
N LYS A 237 -16.67 25.91 -19.37
CA LYS A 237 -17.12 26.29 -18.01
C LYS A 237 -17.94 25.20 -17.30
N LYS A 238 -18.77 24.45 -18.03
CA LYS A 238 -19.60 23.35 -17.48
C LYS A 238 -18.74 22.24 -16.87
N TRP A 239 -17.51 22.06 -17.37
CA TRP A 239 -16.56 21.06 -16.92
C TRP A 239 -15.42 21.65 -16.08
N SER A 240 -15.53 22.94 -15.73
CA SER A 240 -14.48 23.69 -15.02
C SER A 240 -13.12 23.56 -15.73
N ILE A 241 -13.12 23.76 -17.06
CA ILE A 241 -11.94 23.75 -17.91
C ILE A 241 -11.63 25.18 -18.34
N ASP A 242 -10.40 25.64 -18.04
CA ASP A 242 -9.87 26.94 -18.48
C ASP A 242 -8.41 26.75 -18.93
N GLY A 243 -8.22 26.53 -20.23
CA GLY A 243 -6.95 26.12 -20.81
C GLY A 243 -6.63 24.64 -20.56
N MET A 244 -5.81 24.09 -21.44
CA MET A 244 -5.36 22.70 -21.35
C MET A 244 -3.84 22.63 -21.56
N ARG A 245 -3.18 21.78 -20.78
CA ARG A 245 -1.77 21.43 -20.94
C ARG A 245 -1.63 19.93 -21.08
N HIS A 246 -1.04 19.48 -22.16
CA HIS A 246 -0.68 18.09 -22.39
C HIS A 246 0.80 17.88 -22.08
N SER A 247 1.14 16.80 -21.41
CA SER A 247 2.48 16.35 -21.14
C SER A 247 2.61 14.88 -21.49
N LEU A 248 3.49 14.55 -22.42
CA LEU A 248 3.80 13.19 -22.86
C LEU A 248 5.24 12.86 -22.48
N ARG A 249 5.43 11.77 -21.72
CA ARG A 249 6.74 11.32 -21.24
C ARG A 249 6.99 9.86 -21.63
N PRO A 250 7.64 9.59 -22.78
CA PRO A 250 8.16 8.27 -23.07
C PRO A 250 9.35 7.96 -22.15
N ILE A 251 9.41 6.72 -21.66
CA ILE A 251 10.40 6.23 -20.71
C ILE A 251 10.95 4.92 -21.22
N VAL A 252 12.29 4.81 -21.23
CA VAL A 252 13.02 3.58 -21.46
C VAL A 252 14.02 3.41 -20.34
N GLN A 253 13.97 2.27 -19.65
CA GLN A 253 14.90 1.92 -18.59
C GLN A 253 15.51 0.55 -18.89
N TYR A 254 16.79 0.41 -18.65
CA TYR A 254 17.49 -0.86 -18.78
C TYR A 254 18.37 -1.12 -17.58
N ARG A 255 18.36 -2.35 -17.09
CA ARG A 255 19.23 -2.82 -16.01
C ARG A 255 19.77 -4.22 -16.33
N TYR A 256 21.06 -4.36 -16.17
CA TYR A 256 21.75 -5.64 -16.08
C TYR A 256 22.21 -5.83 -14.64
N LEU A 257 21.79 -6.90 -14.02
CA LEU A 257 22.05 -7.25 -12.62
C LEU A 257 22.85 -8.55 -12.58
N PRO A 258 24.19 -8.49 -12.72
CA PRO A 258 25.04 -9.66 -12.49
C PRO A 258 25.12 -10.01 -11.01
N GLY A 259 25.33 -11.28 -10.66
CA GLY A 259 25.60 -11.67 -9.28
C GLY A 259 25.22 -13.09 -8.94
N ALA A 260 25.17 -13.39 -7.65
CA ALA A 260 24.96 -14.72 -7.13
C ALA A 260 23.49 -15.18 -7.25
N GLU A 261 23.30 -16.45 -7.52
CA GLU A 261 22.00 -17.11 -7.73
C GLU A 261 21.27 -17.52 -6.45
N GLN A 262 21.88 -17.34 -5.28
CA GLN A 262 21.21 -17.68 -4.03
C GLN A 262 19.89 -16.92 -3.90
N GLY A 263 18.81 -17.63 -3.68
CA GLY A 263 17.47 -17.08 -3.75
C GLY A 263 16.48 -17.69 -2.78
N ALA A 264 15.22 -17.60 -3.11
CA ALA A 264 14.13 -18.18 -2.34
C ALA A 264 14.33 -19.70 -2.10
N GLY A 265 14.06 -20.14 -0.87
CA GLY A 265 14.27 -21.52 -0.44
C GLY A 265 15.60 -21.77 0.29
N VAL A 266 16.58 -20.88 0.13
CA VAL A 266 17.84 -20.88 0.90
C VAL A 266 17.90 -19.73 1.87
N LEU A 267 17.48 -18.54 1.44
CA LEU A 267 17.51 -17.30 2.23
C LEU A 267 16.15 -17.01 2.89
N PRO A 268 16.13 -16.51 4.13
CA PRO A 268 14.89 -16.14 4.80
C PRO A 268 14.15 -14.98 4.10
N LEU A 269 12.87 -15.17 3.81
CA LEU A 269 11.99 -14.16 3.20
C LEU A 269 11.37 -13.30 4.31
N ALA A 270 12.07 -12.25 4.73
CA ALA A 270 11.60 -11.33 5.76
C ALA A 270 10.94 -10.06 5.19
N ASP A 271 11.22 -9.75 3.94
CA ASP A 271 10.72 -8.55 3.31
C ASP A 271 9.35 -8.81 2.70
N ARG A 272 8.51 -7.77 2.71
CA ARG A 272 7.18 -7.86 2.13
C ARG A 272 7.27 -8.21 0.65
N ALA A 273 6.55 -9.23 0.24
CA ALA A 273 6.42 -9.57 -1.16
C ALA A 273 5.82 -8.37 -1.93
N VAL A 274 6.45 -8.02 -3.06
CA VAL A 274 5.90 -7.01 -3.96
C VAL A 274 4.62 -7.58 -4.59
N SER A 275 3.54 -6.78 -4.57
CA SER A 275 2.29 -7.17 -5.21
C SER A 275 2.52 -7.52 -6.68
N LEU A 276 1.90 -8.60 -7.17
CA LEU A 276 1.94 -8.97 -8.59
C LEU A 276 1.31 -7.91 -9.51
N SER A 277 0.47 -7.04 -8.97
CA SER A 277 -0.15 -5.93 -9.67
C SER A 277 0.76 -4.71 -9.87
N ALA A 278 1.92 -4.66 -9.23
CA ALA A 278 2.90 -3.60 -9.43
C ALA A 278 4.13 -4.09 -10.16
N PHE A 279 4.71 -3.27 -11.03
CA PHE A 279 6.03 -3.55 -11.57
C PHE A 279 7.06 -3.54 -10.44
N GLN A 280 7.87 -4.58 -10.41
CA GLN A 280 9.03 -4.61 -9.52
C GLN A 280 10.00 -3.50 -9.88
N GLU A 281 10.60 -2.89 -8.86
CA GLU A 281 11.63 -1.89 -9.08
C GLU A 281 12.82 -2.51 -9.82
N LEU A 282 13.38 -1.76 -10.79
CA LEU A 282 14.51 -2.22 -11.57
C LEU A 282 15.83 -2.05 -10.82
N ASP A 283 15.96 -0.97 -10.06
CA ASP A 283 17.18 -0.64 -9.30
C ASP A 283 17.31 -1.52 -8.06
N LEU A 284 18.50 -2.02 -7.79
CA LEU A 284 18.82 -2.81 -6.59
C LEU A 284 18.58 -2.03 -5.30
N ALA A 285 18.73 -0.70 -5.34
CA ALA A 285 18.47 0.17 -4.19
C ALA A 285 17.01 0.16 -3.74
N ASP A 286 16.09 0.05 -4.69
CA ASP A 286 14.64 0.20 -4.47
C ASP A 286 13.95 -1.17 -4.24
N ARG A 287 14.73 -2.26 -4.32
CA ARG A 287 14.24 -3.62 -4.10
C ARG A 287 14.22 -3.95 -2.60
N PRO A 288 13.05 -4.09 -1.96
CA PRO A 288 12.98 -4.51 -0.56
C PRO A 288 13.31 -5.99 -0.38
N ASP A 289 13.09 -6.80 -1.41
CA ASP A 289 13.16 -8.26 -1.40
C ASP A 289 14.59 -8.80 -1.64
N ALA A 290 15.55 -8.42 -0.80
CA ALA A 290 16.96 -8.77 -0.95
C ALA A 290 17.20 -10.28 -1.18
N ALA A 291 16.43 -11.14 -0.54
CA ALA A 291 16.58 -12.59 -0.63
C ALA A 291 16.14 -13.13 -2.00
N SER A 292 15.10 -12.57 -2.62
CA SER A 292 14.50 -13.07 -3.86
C SER A 292 15.03 -12.43 -5.15
N VAL A 293 15.83 -11.37 -5.06
CA VAL A 293 16.44 -10.76 -6.25
C VAL A 293 17.42 -11.74 -6.89
N THR A 294 17.27 -12.02 -8.18
CA THR A 294 18.14 -12.90 -8.96
C THR A 294 18.92 -12.14 -10.03
N ALA A 295 19.99 -12.77 -10.55
CA ALA A 295 20.75 -12.23 -11.69
C ALA A 295 19.85 -12.15 -12.92
N ARG A 296 19.74 -10.96 -13.52
CA ARG A 296 18.84 -10.74 -14.67
C ARG A 296 19.22 -9.53 -15.50
N GLN A 297 18.68 -9.48 -16.70
CA GLN A 297 18.54 -8.25 -17.49
C GLN A 297 17.06 -7.87 -17.49
N ALA A 298 16.80 -6.59 -17.40
CA ALA A 298 15.44 -6.07 -17.46
C ALA A 298 15.40 -4.76 -18.27
N ALA A 299 14.45 -4.66 -19.17
CA ALA A 299 14.12 -3.43 -19.89
C ALA A 299 12.66 -3.07 -19.60
N ARG A 300 12.42 -1.82 -19.21
CA ARG A 300 11.08 -1.25 -19.07
C ARG A 300 10.84 -0.24 -20.16
N LEU A 301 9.74 -0.37 -20.86
CA LEU A 301 9.26 0.57 -21.84
C LEU A 301 7.92 1.14 -21.34
N GLY A 302 7.77 2.44 -21.43
CA GLY A 302 6.52 3.03 -21.01
C GLY A 302 6.29 4.45 -21.51
N VAL A 303 5.06 4.89 -21.32
CA VAL A 303 4.63 6.25 -21.63
C VAL A 303 3.76 6.73 -20.49
N ARG A 304 4.05 7.91 -19.97
CA ARG A 304 3.16 8.67 -19.10
C ARG A 304 2.53 9.81 -19.90
N ASN A 305 1.23 9.90 -19.83
CA ASN A 305 0.45 10.89 -20.55
C ASN A 305 -0.46 11.62 -19.56
N THR A 306 -0.31 12.93 -19.42
CA THR A 306 -1.11 13.76 -18.53
C THR A 306 -1.71 14.91 -19.33
N LEU A 307 -3.03 15.08 -19.21
CA LEU A 307 -3.77 16.22 -19.69
C LEU A 307 -4.29 16.98 -18.47
N ALA A 308 -3.79 18.16 -18.24
CA ALA A 308 -4.17 19.00 -17.11
C ALA A 308 -4.96 20.22 -17.58
N THR A 309 -5.80 20.75 -16.71
CA THR A 309 -6.48 22.03 -16.91
C THR A 309 -6.27 22.93 -15.72
N ARG A 310 -6.47 24.21 -15.93
CA ARG A 310 -6.62 25.20 -14.88
C ARG A 310 -8.10 25.30 -14.50
N ASP A 311 -8.39 25.21 -13.24
CA ASP A 311 -9.70 25.49 -12.65
C ASP A 311 -9.57 26.75 -11.80
N THR A 312 -10.40 27.75 -12.06
CA THR A 312 -10.34 29.05 -11.37
C THR A 312 -10.68 28.96 -9.88
N ALA A 313 -11.46 27.94 -9.50
CA ALA A 313 -11.87 27.72 -8.10
C ALA A 313 -10.91 26.83 -7.32
N ASN A 314 -10.34 25.79 -7.99
CA ASN A 314 -9.59 24.71 -7.34
C ASN A 314 -8.11 24.64 -7.78
N GLY A 315 -7.64 25.55 -8.63
CA GLY A 315 -6.28 25.54 -9.15
C GLY A 315 -6.08 24.57 -10.31
N THR A 316 -4.87 24.03 -10.47
CA THR A 316 -4.56 23.08 -11.54
C THR A 316 -5.02 21.67 -11.15
N ARG A 317 -5.72 20.97 -12.06
CA ARG A 317 -6.11 19.57 -11.90
C ARG A 317 -5.83 18.74 -13.15
N ASP A 318 -5.55 17.46 -12.97
CA ASP A 318 -5.44 16.51 -14.06
C ASP A 318 -6.84 16.14 -14.56
N LEU A 319 -7.08 16.31 -15.85
CA LEU A 319 -8.29 15.84 -16.53
C LEU A 319 -8.17 14.37 -16.89
N LEU A 320 -6.99 14.01 -17.40
CA LEU A 320 -6.65 12.66 -17.82
C LEU A 320 -5.21 12.38 -17.41
N ARG A 321 -5.01 11.23 -16.79
CA ARG A 321 -3.72 10.58 -16.67
C ARG A 321 -3.82 9.18 -17.24
N PHE A 322 -2.92 8.86 -18.18
CA PHE A 322 -2.88 7.57 -18.82
C PHE A 322 -1.46 7.08 -18.91
N ASP A 323 -1.11 6.11 -18.09
CA ASP A 323 0.21 5.51 -17.99
C ASP A 323 0.16 4.09 -18.55
N VAL A 324 1.09 3.74 -19.44
CA VAL A 324 1.23 2.39 -20.00
C VAL A 324 2.67 1.95 -19.89
N PHE A 325 2.91 0.75 -19.38
CA PHE A 325 4.22 0.17 -19.20
C PHE A 325 4.24 -1.32 -19.51
N THR A 326 5.39 -1.80 -19.95
CA THR A 326 5.71 -3.23 -20.03
C THR A 326 7.18 -3.45 -19.69
N ASN A 327 7.49 -4.61 -19.10
CA ASN A 327 8.85 -5.05 -18.87
C ASN A 327 9.18 -6.22 -19.80
N TRP A 328 10.42 -6.26 -20.26
CA TRP A 328 11.07 -7.45 -20.75
C TRP A 328 12.13 -7.85 -19.73
N GLU A 329 12.12 -9.10 -19.31
CA GLU A 329 13.07 -9.64 -18.33
C GLU A 329 13.69 -10.92 -18.89
N GLN A 330 14.98 -11.08 -18.68
CA GLN A 330 15.71 -12.29 -19.05
C GLN A 330 16.61 -12.68 -17.89
N ASP A 331 16.51 -13.92 -17.45
CA ASP A 331 17.44 -14.49 -16.49
C ASP A 331 18.86 -14.46 -17.06
N ALA A 332 19.81 -13.92 -16.30
CA ALA A 332 21.17 -13.69 -16.79
C ALA A 332 21.99 -15.00 -16.91
N VAL A 333 21.55 -16.06 -16.26
CA VAL A 333 22.24 -17.35 -16.19
C VAL A 333 21.67 -18.33 -17.21
N THR A 334 20.35 -18.52 -17.18
CA THR A 334 19.68 -19.49 -18.08
C THR A 334 19.41 -18.92 -19.46
N GLY A 335 19.45 -17.59 -19.62
CA GLY A 335 19.06 -16.91 -20.84
C GLY A 335 17.57 -16.96 -21.14
N THR A 336 16.76 -17.53 -20.25
CA THR A 336 15.32 -17.64 -20.42
C THR A 336 14.69 -16.26 -20.28
N GLY A 337 14.08 -15.76 -21.35
CA GLY A 337 13.41 -14.46 -21.36
C GLY A 337 11.91 -14.56 -21.16
N ASN A 338 11.35 -13.58 -20.46
CA ASN A 338 9.92 -13.41 -20.29
C ASN A 338 9.53 -11.96 -20.57
N LYS A 339 8.42 -11.77 -21.27
CA LYS A 339 7.78 -10.46 -21.40
C LYS A 339 6.68 -10.37 -20.35
N SER A 340 6.74 -9.34 -19.52
CA SER A 340 5.68 -9.11 -18.56
C SER A 340 4.38 -8.69 -19.26
N ASP A 341 3.29 -8.75 -18.51
CA ASP A 341 2.03 -8.15 -18.91
C ASP A 341 2.20 -6.66 -19.21
N VAL A 342 1.36 -6.13 -20.08
CA VAL A 342 1.22 -4.68 -20.25
C VAL A 342 0.34 -4.16 -19.13
N GLN A 343 0.85 -3.21 -18.34
CA GLN A 343 0.09 -2.51 -17.33
C GLN A 343 -0.37 -1.16 -17.88
N ALA A 344 -1.66 -0.90 -17.81
CA ALA A 344 -2.28 0.34 -18.21
C ALA A 344 -3.08 0.92 -17.04
N HIS A 345 -2.83 2.17 -16.70
CA HIS A 345 -3.57 2.91 -15.69
C HIS A 345 -4.17 4.18 -16.29
N LEU A 346 -5.49 4.27 -16.25
CA LEU A 346 -6.27 5.43 -16.67
C LEU A 346 -6.92 6.05 -15.46
N SER A 347 -6.68 7.34 -15.22
CA SER A 347 -7.46 8.15 -14.29
C SER A 347 -8.04 9.33 -15.05
N LEU A 348 -9.36 9.47 -15.05
CA LEU A 348 -10.09 10.48 -15.80
C LEU A 348 -10.97 11.27 -14.83
N THR A 349 -10.74 12.58 -14.75
CA THR A 349 -11.50 13.50 -13.91
C THR A 349 -12.09 14.63 -14.79
N PRO A 350 -13.11 14.34 -15.60
CA PRO A 350 -13.64 15.31 -16.58
C PRO A 350 -14.27 16.53 -15.89
N ALA A 351 -14.77 16.35 -14.68
CA ALA A 351 -15.28 17.41 -13.84
C ALA A 351 -14.84 17.19 -12.37
N PRO A 352 -14.81 18.22 -11.51
CA PRO A 352 -14.40 18.09 -10.10
C PRO A 352 -15.24 17.10 -9.28
N TRP A 353 -16.44 16.79 -9.75
CA TRP A 353 -17.41 15.93 -9.06
C TRP A 353 -17.45 14.50 -9.58
N VAL A 354 -16.66 14.13 -10.61
CA VAL A 354 -16.58 12.75 -11.12
C VAL A 354 -15.15 12.33 -11.34
N ASN A 355 -14.81 11.11 -10.89
CA ASN A 355 -13.54 10.45 -11.12
C ASN A 355 -13.79 9.04 -11.62
N ILE A 356 -13.10 8.67 -12.70
CA ILE A 356 -13.08 7.32 -13.28
C ILE A 356 -11.63 6.84 -13.19
N ASP A 357 -11.43 5.69 -12.58
CA ASP A 357 -10.13 5.07 -12.42
C ASP A 357 -10.17 3.64 -12.97
N SER A 358 -9.21 3.28 -13.81
CA SER A 358 -9.12 1.96 -14.44
C SER A 358 -7.67 1.50 -14.48
N TYR A 359 -7.38 0.41 -13.80
CA TYR A 359 -6.12 -0.31 -13.89
C TYR A 359 -6.34 -1.64 -14.57
N GLN A 360 -5.49 -1.96 -15.56
CA GLN A 360 -5.54 -3.18 -16.33
C GLN A 360 -4.14 -3.81 -16.41
N ARG A 361 -4.06 -5.11 -16.20
CA ARG A 361 -2.89 -5.92 -16.46
C ARG A 361 -3.22 -6.91 -17.58
N LEU A 362 -2.74 -6.61 -18.77
CA LEU A 362 -3.07 -7.31 -20.03
C LEU A 362 -1.94 -8.28 -20.37
N PRO A 363 -2.25 -9.56 -20.65
CA PRO A 363 -1.23 -10.52 -21.06
C PRO A 363 -0.60 -10.10 -22.39
N ASN A 364 0.73 -10.23 -22.46
CA ASN A 364 1.49 -9.82 -23.65
C ASN A 364 1.17 -10.71 -24.89
N GLY A 365 0.68 -11.91 -24.69
CA GLY A 365 0.23 -12.83 -25.75
C GLY A 365 -1.22 -12.63 -26.20
N GLY A 366 -1.92 -11.62 -25.70
CA GLY A 366 -3.36 -11.42 -25.91
C GLY A 366 -4.21 -12.28 -24.99
N GLY A 367 -5.52 -12.04 -25.00
CA GLY A 367 -6.48 -12.73 -24.14
C GLY A 367 -7.10 -11.83 -23.08
N PRO A 368 -7.88 -12.38 -22.15
CA PRO A 368 -8.52 -11.61 -21.10
C PRO A 368 -7.49 -11.04 -20.12
N SER A 369 -7.76 -9.87 -19.56
CA SER A 369 -6.85 -9.26 -18.57
C SER A 369 -6.63 -10.17 -17.37
N HIS A 370 -5.37 -10.26 -16.89
CA HIS A 370 -5.02 -11.01 -15.69
C HIS A 370 -5.54 -10.33 -14.43
N GLU A 371 -5.58 -9.00 -14.45
CA GLU A 371 -6.10 -8.18 -13.36
C GLU A 371 -6.79 -6.94 -13.91
N SER A 372 -7.94 -6.61 -13.36
CA SER A 372 -8.71 -5.41 -13.69
C SER A 372 -9.25 -4.78 -12.42
N LEU A 373 -8.98 -3.50 -12.22
CA LEU A 373 -9.58 -2.70 -11.16
C LEU A 373 -10.21 -1.47 -11.82
N ASN A 374 -11.51 -1.36 -11.74
CA ASN A 374 -12.25 -0.26 -12.33
C ASN A 374 -13.13 0.38 -11.27
N SER A 375 -13.16 1.70 -11.23
CA SER A 375 -14.05 2.43 -10.35
C SER A 375 -14.56 3.72 -10.99
N ILE A 376 -15.75 4.10 -10.60
CA ILE A 376 -16.32 5.41 -10.85
C ILE A 376 -16.82 5.99 -9.54
N SER A 377 -16.42 7.22 -9.25
CA SER A 377 -16.80 7.93 -8.05
C SER A 377 -17.41 9.26 -8.40
N PHE A 378 -18.48 9.59 -7.71
CA PHE A 378 -19.19 10.85 -7.81
C PHE A 378 -19.18 11.55 -6.47
N ASN A 379 -18.96 12.86 -6.47
CA ASN A 379 -18.95 13.68 -5.27
C ASN A 379 -19.61 15.03 -5.53
N SER A 380 -20.85 15.16 -5.14
CA SER A 380 -21.62 16.42 -5.23
C SER A 380 -21.40 17.33 -4.00
N GLY A 381 -20.17 17.38 -3.49
CA GLY A 381 -19.82 18.17 -2.30
C GLY A 381 -20.53 17.63 -1.05
N ASP A 382 -21.41 18.47 -0.45
CA ASP A 382 -22.07 18.14 0.80
C ASP A 382 -23.38 17.35 0.64
N PHE A 383 -23.86 17.15 -0.59
CA PHE A 383 -25.20 16.58 -0.79
C PHE A 383 -25.18 15.07 -0.90
N TRP A 384 -24.32 14.52 -1.76
CA TRP A 384 -24.22 13.08 -1.94
C TRP A 384 -22.86 12.67 -2.48
N LYS A 385 -22.50 11.45 -2.17
CA LYS A 385 -21.31 10.76 -2.69
C LYS A 385 -21.72 9.35 -3.08
N ALA A 386 -21.17 8.86 -4.18
CA ALA A 386 -21.36 7.48 -4.60
C ALA A 386 -20.08 6.97 -5.25
N SER A 387 -19.74 5.72 -4.97
CA SER A 387 -18.63 5.02 -5.63
C SER A 387 -19.05 3.61 -5.97
N PHE A 388 -18.82 3.24 -7.20
CA PHE A 388 -19.00 1.89 -7.72
C PHE A 388 -17.66 1.39 -8.23
N GLY A 389 -17.34 0.13 -7.97
CA GLY A 389 -16.13 -0.46 -8.50
C GLY A 389 -16.25 -1.96 -8.73
N TRP A 390 -15.32 -2.43 -9.55
CA TRP A 390 -15.18 -3.81 -9.95
C TRP A 390 -13.71 -4.20 -9.95
N TYR A 391 -13.38 -5.24 -9.19
CA TYR A 391 -12.06 -5.86 -9.14
C TYR A 391 -12.13 -7.29 -9.65
N GLN A 392 -11.23 -7.64 -10.55
CA GLN A 392 -11.08 -8.98 -11.07
C GLN A 392 -9.60 -9.38 -11.08
N LEU A 393 -9.30 -10.54 -10.53
CA LEU A 393 -8.00 -11.19 -10.58
C LEU A 393 -8.18 -12.60 -11.15
N ARG A 394 -7.39 -12.97 -12.16
CA ARG A 394 -7.45 -14.26 -12.86
C ARG A 394 -6.19 -15.10 -12.73
N GLN A 395 -5.19 -14.62 -12.01
CA GLN A 395 -3.92 -15.34 -11.77
C GLN A 395 -3.71 -15.53 -10.27
N ALA A 396 -3.09 -16.66 -9.91
CA ALA A 396 -2.79 -17.08 -8.54
C ALA A 396 -4.05 -17.25 -7.69
N GLU A 397 -4.55 -16.22 -7.08
CA GLU A 397 -5.83 -16.22 -6.37
C GLU A 397 -6.88 -15.60 -7.28
N VAL A 398 -7.92 -16.37 -7.60
CA VAL A 398 -9.00 -15.87 -8.46
C VAL A 398 -9.97 -15.05 -7.62
N ALA A 399 -10.21 -13.80 -8.02
CA ALA A 399 -11.17 -12.91 -7.38
C ALA A 399 -12.05 -12.21 -8.43
N ASN A 400 -13.31 -11.98 -8.11
CA ASN A 400 -14.22 -11.18 -8.92
C ASN A 400 -15.22 -10.48 -8.01
N GLN A 401 -14.95 -9.25 -7.64
CA GLN A 401 -15.67 -8.51 -6.62
C GLN A 401 -16.24 -7.21 -7.17
N LEU A 402 -17.48 -6.92 -6.80
CA LEU A 402 -18.17 -5.68 -7.07
C LEU A 402 -18.45 -4.97 -5.75
N TRP A 403 -18.25 -3.65 -5.70
CA TRP A 403 -18.64 -2.86 -4.54
C TRP A 403 -19.39 -1.61 -4.93
N LEU A 404 -20.29 -1.22 -4.07
CA LEU A 404 -21.01 0.04 -4.14
C LEU A 404 -21.00 0.69 -2.76
N THR A 405 -20.66 1.96 -2.71
CA THR A 405 -20.82 2.79 -1.52
C THR A 405 -21.61 4.03 -1.89
N GLY A 406 -22.48 4.49 -0.99
CA GLY A 406 -23.25 5.70 -1.20
C GLY A 406 -23.55 6.41 0.11
N GLU A 407 -23.53 7.73 0.05
CA GLU A 407 -23.96 8.62 1.11
C GLU A 407 -24.83 9.72 0.52
N ILE A 408 -26.00 9.97 1.11
CA ILE A 408 -26.88 11.07 0.74
C ILE A 408 -27.27 11.88 1.97
N ARG A 409 -27.02 13.17 1.93
CA ARG A 409 -27.44 14.08 2.98
C ARG A 409 -28.92 14.41 2.81
N LEU A 410 -29.75 13.96 3.72
CA LEU A 410 -31.20 14.19 3.72
C LEU A 410 -31.52 15.61 4.23
N ASN A 411 -30.79 16.05 5.26
CA ASN A 411 -30.87 17.42 5.80
C ASN A 411 -29.60 17.73 6.63
N SER A 412 -29.62 18.79 7.44
CA SER A 412 -28.48 19.17 8.30
C SER A 412 -28.17 18.17 9.40
N VAL A 413 -29.11 17.30 9.75
CA VAL A 413 -29.03 16.32 10.87
C VAL A 413 -28.86 14.92 10.37
N TYR A 414 -29.48 14.54 9.26
CA TYR A 414 -29.55 13.17 8.81
C TYR A 414 -28.86 12.93 7.47
N SER A 415 -28.10 11.82 7.36
CA SER A 415 -27.58 11.28 6.11
C SER A 415 -27.94 9.80 6.00
N GLY A 416 -28.34 9.35 4.82
CA GLY A 416 -28.50 7.94 4.50
C GLY A 416 -27.17 7.36 3.98
N VAL A 417 -26.82 6.15 4.36
CA VAL A 417 -25.61 5.46 3.90
C VAL A 417 -25.92 4.06 3.42
N ILE A 418 -25.24 3.64 2.35
CA ILE A 418 -25.35 2.28 1.81
C ILE A 418 -23.96 1.77 1.47
N THR A 419 -23.71 0.49 1.78
CA THR A 419 -22.49 -0.22 1.35
C THR A 419 -22.87 -1.63 0.95
N THR A 420 -22.35 -2.10 -0.17
CA THR A 420 -22.47 -3.49 -0.58
C THR A 420 -21.20 -3.99 -1.23
N ASN A 421 -20.81 -5.23 -0.90
CA ASN A 421 -19.76 -5.99 -1.56
C ASN A 421 -20.33 -7.31 -2.03
N TYR A 422 -20.16 -7.60 -3.31
CA TYR A 422 -20.66 -8.79 -3.96
C TYR A 422 -19.51 -9.57 -4.60
N ASP A 423 -19.42 -10.85 -4.29
CA ASP A 423 -18.50 -11.77 -4.94
C ASP A 423 -19.20 -12.45 -6.11
N ALA A 424 -18.77 -12.13 -7.33
CA ALA A 424 -19.34 -12.67 -8.55
C ALA A 424 -18.87 -14.11 -8.85
N LEU A 425 -17.82 -14.62 -8.18
CA LEU A 425 -17.40 -16.02 -8.32
C LEU A 425 -18.36 -16.94 -7.54
N THR A 426 -18.58 -16.63 -6.29
CA THR A 426 -19.47 -17.40 -5.42
C THR A 426 -20.95 -17.02 -5.61
N LYS A 427 -21.21 -15.93 -6.36
CA LYS A 427 -22.55 -15.33 -6.56
C LYS A 427 -23.23 -14.95 -5.25
N GLN A 428 -22.44 -14.52 -4.28
CA GLN A 428 -22.90 -14.16 -2.94
C GLN A 428 -22.57 -12.73 -2.59
N SER A 429 -23.45 -12.11 -1.82
CA SER A 429 -23.15 -10.82 -1.21
C SER A 429 -22.35 -11.04 0.06
N ILE A 430 -21.07 -10.64 0.06
CA ILE A 430 -20.19 -10.76 1.22
C ILE A 430 -20.65 -9.84 2.34
N TYR A 431 -21.03 -8.63 1.98
CA TYR A 431 -21.46 -7.60 2.92
C TYR A 431 -22.50 -6.69 2.30
N GLN A 432 -23.53 -6.40 3.05
CA GLN A 432 -24.54 -5.37 2.73
C GLN A 432 -24.87 -4.59 4.00
N SER A 433 -24.93 -3.28 3.88
CA SER A 433 -25.33 -2.39 4.97
C SER A 433 -26.17 -1.25 4.44
N ILE A 434 -27.24 -0.92 5.14
CA ILE A 434 -28.01 0.29 4.97
C ILE A 434 -28.18 0.96 6.31
N GLY A 435 -27.95 2.26 6.38
CA GLY A 435 -27.97 2.99 7.64
C GLY A 435 -28.43 4.42 7.51
N LEU A 436 -28.82 4.97 8.64
CA LEU A 436 -29.11 6.39 8.85
C LEU A 436 -28.08 6.93 9.84
N VAL A 437 -27.39 7.99 9.43
CA VAL A 437 -26.45 8.71 10.29
C VAL A 437 -27.14 9.96 10.80
N GLN A 438 -27.21 10.12 12.11
CA GLN A 438 -27.75 11.30 12.78
C GLN A 438 -26.63 12.11 13.41
N ARG A 439 -26.55 13.40 13.12
CA ARG A 439 -25.69 14.35 13.82
C ARG A 439 -26.43 14.94 15.01
N ILE A 440 -25.85 14.79 16.19
CA ILE A 440 -26.40 15.31 17.45
C ILE A 440 -25.49 16.44 17.93
N GLY A 441 -25.98 17.67 17.79
CA GLY A 441 -25.17 18.86 18.03
C GLY A 441 -23.97 18.93 17.07
N ASN A 442 -22.85 19.48 17.56
CA ASN A 442 -21.62 19.66 16.78
C ASN A 442 -20.57 18.55 16.99
N SER A 443 -20.88 17.59 17.86
CA SER A 443 -19.87 16.68 18.39
C SER A 443 -20.17 15.20 18.17
N TRP A 444 -21.41 14.81 18.05
CA TRP A 444 -21.81 13.40 17.96
C TRP A 444 -22.38 13.03 16.62
N GLU A 445 -21.99 11.86 16.13
CA GLU A 445 -22.70 11.15 15.05
C GLU A 445 -23.14 9.78 15.58
N VAL A 446 -24.42 9.46 15.34
CA VAL A 446 -24.99 8.15 15.65
C VAL A 446 -25.47 7.52 14.35
N GLU A 447 -24.94 6.35 14.03
CA GLU A 447 -25.35 5.55 12.88
C GLU A 447 -26.25 4.41 13.36
N TYR A 448 -27.43 4.33 12.80
CA TYR A 448 -28.41 3.26 12.97
C TYR A 448 -28.46 2.46 11.68
N GLY A 449 -28.21 1.17 11.71
CA GLY A 449 -28.20 0.42 10.46
C GLY A 449 -28.48 -1.05 10.60
N PHE A 450 -28.91 -1.62 9.48
CA PHE A 450 -28.99 -3.05 9.27
C PHE A 450 -27.83 -3.51 8.42
N GLN A 451 -27.27 -4.65 8.76
CA GLN A 451 -26.19 -5.26 7.99
C GLN A 451 -26.45 -6.75 7.80
N LYS A 452 -26.15 -7.23 6.61
CA LYS A 452 -26.06 -8.64 6.28
C LYS A 452 -24.61 -8.97 5.98
N LYS A 453 -24.09 -10.02 6.59
CA LYS A 453 -22.75 -10.54 6.36
C LYS A 453 -22.83 -12.00 5.99
N VAL A 454 -21.91 -12.43 5.12
CA VAL A 454 -21.76 -13.84 4.77
C VAL A 454 -20.33 -14.25 5.12
N SER A 455 -20.16 -15.35 5.86
CA SER A 455 -18.84 -15.90 6.19
C SER A 455 -18.16 -16.49 4.94
N ALA A 456 -16.87 -16.77 5.05
CA ALA A 456 -16.12 -17.47 3.99
C ALA A 456 -16.70 -18.88 3.71
N PHE A 457 -17.45 -19.46 4.63
CA PHE A 457 -18.09 -20.79 4.52
C PHE A 457 -19.56 -20.73 4.09
N GLY A 458 -20.07 -19.54 3.74
CA GLY A 458 -21.43 -19.35 3.22
C GLY A 458 -22.51 -19.09 4.27
N ASP A 459 -22.19 -19.13 5.56
CA ASP A 459 -23.14 -18.79 6.62
C ASP A 459 -23.47 -17.29 6.60
N SER A 460 -24.76 -16.97 6.77
CA SER A 460 -25.20 -15.57 6.72
C SER A 460 -25.79 -15.12 8.06
N ALA A 461 -25.41 -13.92 8.49
CA ALA A 461 -25.95 -13.26 9.66
C ALA A 461 -26.58 -11.91 9.28
N LEU A 462 -27.81 -11.68 9.75
CA LEU A 462 -28.47 -10.37 9.71
C LEU A 462 -28.39 -9.73 11.10
N GLY A 463 -27.91 -8.51 11.15
CA GLY A 463 -27.75 -7.77 12.39
C GLY A 463 -28.19 -6.32 12.30
N PHE A 464 -28.64 -5.79 13.45
CA PHE A 464 -28.79 -4.36 13.64
C PHE A 464 -27.51 -3.83 14.30
N HIS A 465 -27.00 -2.70 13.82
CA HIS A 465 -25.90 -2.01 14.47
C HIS A 465 -26.30 -0.59 14.85
N LEU A 466 -25.84 -0.19 16.04
CA LEU A 466 -25.89 1.17 16.51
C LEU A 466 -24.47 1.59 16.80
N ARG A 467 -23.98 2.64 16.13
CA ARG A 467 -22.63 3.16 16.31
C ARG A 467 -22.67 4.64 16.63
N ALA A 468 -22.16 5.00 17.80
CA ALA A 468 -22.01 6.41 18.17
C ALA A 468 -20.52 6.77 18.11
N ARG A 469 -20.21 7.90 17.51
CA ARG A 469 -18.84 8.47 17.49
C ARG A 469 -18.87 9.95 17.82
N LEU A 470 -17.87 10.36 18.56
CA LEU A 470 -17.58 11.76 18.84
C LEU A 470 -16.60 12.25 17.76
N PHE A 471 -16.90 13.31 17.02
CA PHE A 471 -16.08 13.71 15.89
C PHE A 471 -15.49 15.13 15.98
N LYS A 472 -15.86 15.89 17.00
CA LYS A 472 -15.30 17.23 17.19
C LYS A 472 -15.24 17.61 18.68
N PHE A 473 -14.08 18.00 19.12
CA PHE A 473 -13.85 18.83 20.29
C PHE A 473 -13.20 20.15 19.87
#